data_74320dbe4786e6fc29bd17a0963ca28b
#
_entry.id   74320dbe4786e6fc29bd17a0963ca28b
#
_cell.length_a   1.000
_cell.length_b   1.000
_cell.length_c   1.000
_cell.angle_alpha   90.00
_cell.angle_beta   90.00
_cell.angle_gamma   90.00
#
_symmetry.space_group_name_H-M   'P 1'
#
loop_
_entity.id
_entity.type
_entity.pdbx_description
1 polymer ?
#
loop_
_entity_poly.entity_id
_entity_poly.type
_entity_poly.pdbx_seq_one_letter_code
_entity_poly.pdbx_strand_id
1 'polypeptide(L)'
;LFFGWLISNTAANLATLGKPIQFKFLGEPSNYDINQRLLDYTSRDTHLRAGLMGLINTLVLALMGCVTATILGVAIGVLRLSKNWLVARVMTLYIELFRNIPVLLWIIIVFSIMIETMPRPNQFRSGEAAMKLFDSVAITNRGVYIPEPLFNGGLGDIFLLGESSLRFGVSLDLIAILIVLFVGLFISKKIKTNADFIQN
;
A
#
# COMPACT_ATOMS: atom_id res chain seq x y z
N LEU A 1 28.70 20.04 16.10
CA LEU A 1 29.97 20.24 15.40
C LEU A 1 30.28 19.07 14.46
N PHE A 2 30.30 17.81 14.91
CA PHE A 2 30.66 16.63 14.09
C PHE A 2 29.78 16.46 12.86
N PHE A 3 28.46 16.46 13.03
CA PHE A 3 27.50 16.33 11.90
C PHE A 3 27.59 17.52 10.93
N GLY A 4 27.78 18.75 11.45
CA GLY A 4 27.99 19.92 10.59
C GLY A 4 29.24 19.81 9.73
N TRP A 5 30.32 19.31 10.31
CA TRP A 5 31.58 19.06 9.58
C TRP A 5 31.40 17.96 8.52
N LEU A 6 30.70 16.85 8.85
CA LEU A 6 30.39 15.78 7.88
C LEU A 6 29.59 16.29 6.69
N ILE A 7 28.52 17.06 6.94
CA ILE A 7 27.69 17.63 5.88
C ILE A 7 28.49 18.57 5.00
N SER A 8 29.26 19.48 5.61
CA SER A 8 30.11 20.44 4.90
C SER A 8 31.16 19.74 4.06
N ASN A 9 31.85 18.75 4.62
CA ASN A 9 32.87 17.98 3.91
C ASN A 9 32.26 17.17 2.75
N THR A 10 31.11 16.56 2.97
CA THR A 10 30.38 15.83 1.91
C THR A 10 29.97 16.77 0.79
N ALA A 11 29.42 17.95 1.11
CA ALA A 11 29.01 18.93 0.12
C ALA A 11 30.23 19.45 -0.70
N ALA A 12 31.36 19.70 -0.04
CA ALA A 12 32.57 20.12 -0.71
C ALA A 12 33.08 19.03 -1.66
N ASN A 13 33.17 17.78 -1.21
CA ASN A 13 33.60 16.65 -2.04
C ASN A 13 32.67 16.39 -3.22
N LEU A 14 31.38 16.50 -3.05
CA LEU A 14 30.40 16.38 -4.15
C LEU A 14 30.57 17.51 -5.16
N ALA A 15 30.82 18.74 -4.70
CA ALA A 15 31.07 19.89 -5.59
C ALA A 15 32.32 19.68 -6.43
N THR A 16 33.44 19.16 -5.85
CA THR A 16 34.68 18.86 -6.60
C THR A 16 34.47 17.76 -7.64
N LEU A 17 33.55 16.83 -7.41
CA LEU A 17 33.19 15.79 -8.35
C LEU A 17 32.19 16.28 -9.44
N GLY A 18 31.89 17.58 -9.48
CA GLY A 18 30.90 18.15 -10.41
C GLY A 18 29.46 17.78 -10.11
N LYS A 19 29.16 17.27 -8.92
CA LYS A 19 27.82 16.85 -8.46
C LYS A 19 27.41 17.65 -7.21
N PRO A 20 27.31 19.00 -7.29
CA PRO A 20 26.87 19.79 -6.14
C PRO A 20 25.46 19.37 -5.71
N ILE A 21 25.16 19.50 -4.41
CA ILE A 21 23.83 19.26 -3.88
C ILE A 21 22.89 20.30 -4.49
N GLN A 22 21.98 19.85 -5.32
CA GLN A 22 21.01 20.70 -6.01
C GLN A 22 19.63 20.07 -5.91
N PHE A 23 18.61 20.90 -5.72
CA PHE A 23 17.20 20.45 -5.70
C PHE A 23 16.45 20.82 -6.99
N LYS A 24 17.15 21.43 -7.96
CA LYS A 24 16.54 21.84 -9.24
C LYS A 24 15.94 20.65 -10.01
N PHE A 25 16.56 19.47 -9.93
CA PHE A 25 16.08 18.25 -10.57
C PHE A 25 14.65 17.86 -10.14
N LEU A 26 14.21 18.27 -8.94
CA LEU A 26 12.86 17.96 -8.47
C LEU A 26 11.77 18.54 -9.39
N GLY A 27 12.07 19.62 -10.09
CA GLY A 27 11.16 20.23 -11.08
C GLY A 27 11.35 19.68 -12.50
N GLU A 28 12.32 18.81 -12.75
CA GLU A 28 12.58 18.25 -14.08
C GLU A 28 11.74 16.97 -14.29
N PRO A 29 11.39 16.62 -15.56
CA PRO A 29 10.66 15.40 -15.86
C PRO A 29 11.39 14.15 -15.37
N SER A 30 10.66 13.23 -14.76
CA SER A 30 11.23 12.01 -14.18
C SER A 30 11.74 11.03 -15.23
N ASN A 31 11.12 10.99 -16.42
CA ASN A 31 11.42 10.10 -17.53
C ASN A 31 11.33 8.58 -17.21
N TYR A 32 10.65 8.20 -16.14
CA TYR A 32 10.35 6.81 -15.81
C TYR A 32 8.89 6.64 -15.42
N ASP A 33 8.37 5.44 -15.61
CA ASP A 33 6.98 5.10 -15.31
C ASP A 33 6.85 4.44 -13.94
N ILE A 34 5.73 4.71 -13.26
CA ILE A 34 5.36 4.07 -12.00
C ILE A 34 4.07 3.29 -12.26
N ASN A 35 4.16 1.96 -12.25
CA ASN A 35 3.03 1.08 -12.58
C ASN A 35 1.94 1.09 -11.51
N GLN A 36 2.32 1.22 -10.23
CA GLN A 36 1.38 1.29 -9.11
C GLN A 36 1.20 2.75 -8.73
N ARG A 37 0.07 3.32 -9.14
CA ARG A 37 -0.26 4.72 -8.90
C ARG A 37 -1.70 4.84 -8.42
N LEU A 38 -1.88 5.60 -7.34
CA LEU A 38 -3.20 5.99 -6.83
C LEU A 38 -3.68 7.31 -7.40
N LEU A 39 -2.76 8.12 -7.92
CA LEU A 39 -3.04 9.38 -8.58
C LEU A 39 -2.46 9.33 -9.99
N ASP A 40 -3.01 10.14 -10.88
CA ASP A 40 -2.50 10.23 -12.25
C ASP A 40 -1.04 10.66 -12.28
N TYR A 41 -0.25 9.84 -12.94
CA TYR A 41 1.19 10.04 -13.09
C TYR A 41 1.63 9.58 -14.48
N THR A 42 2.48 10.36 -15.11
CA THR A 42 3.11 10.04 -16.39
C THR A 42 4.62 10.25 -16.30
N SER A 43 5.38 9.64 -17.18
CA SER A 43 6.84 9.83 -17.25
C SER A 43 7.29 11.28 -17.53
N ARG A 44 6.37 12.15 -17.95
CA ARG A 44 6.61 13.59 -18.17
C ARG A 44 6.45 14.43 -16.89
N ASP A 45 5.88 13.84 -15.84
CA ASP A 45 5.73 14.52 -14.56
C ASP A 45 7.06 14.67 -13.84
N THR A 46 7.12 15.62 -12.93
CA THR A 46 8.35 15.98 -12.22
C THR A 46 8.81 14.90 -11.24
N HIS A 47 10.12 14.89 -10.94
CA HIS A 47 10.68 14.02 -9.89
C HIS A 47 10.01 14.22 -8.54
N LEU A 48 9.58 15.46 -8.21
CA LEU A 48 8.84 15.73 -6.98
C LEU A 48 7.51 14.97 -6.96
N ARG A 49 6.77 14.95 -8.07
CA ARG A 49 5.52 14.19 -8.20
C ARG A 49 5.76 12.69 -8.10
N ALA A 50 6.82 12.19 -8.74
CA ALA A 50 7.25 10.80 -8.59
C ALA A 50 7.57 10.43 -7.14
N GLY A 51 8.28 11.31 -6.42
CA GLY A 51 8.57 11.14 -4.99
C GLY A 51 7.30 11.11 -4.13
N LEU A 52 6.33 11.97 -4.42
CA LEU A 52 5.03 11.96 -3.75
C LEU A 52 4.25 10.67 -4.02
N MET A 53 4.28 10.15 -5.26
CA MET A 53 3.69 8.84 -5.57
C MET A 53 4.31 7.73 -4.73
N GLY A 54 5.65 7.70 -4.62
CA GLY A 54 6.35 6.74 -3.78
C GLY A 54 5.95 6.85 -2.30
N LEU A 55 5.81 8.07 -1.79
CA LEU A 55 5.37 8.31 -0.41
C LEU A 55 3.93 7.79 -0.19
N ILE A 56 3.00 8.13 -1.08
CA ILE A 56 1.59 7.68 -0.98
C ILE A 56 1.52 6.16 -1.03
N ASN A 57 2.21 5.53 -1.99
CA ASN A 57 2.24 4.06 -2.10
C ASN A 57 2.78 3.41 -0.82
N THR A 58 3.83 3.99 -0.23
CA THR A 58 4.39 3.51 1.03
C THR A 58 3.40 3.63 2.19
N LEU A 59 2.70 4.76 2.31
CA LEU A 59 1.71 4.98 3.35
C LEU A 59 0.52 4.04 3.21
N VAL A 60 0.02 3.83 1.99
CA VAL A 60 -1.09 2.89 1.74
C VAL A 60 -0.67 1.46 2.05
N LEU A 61 0.51 1.04 1.60
CA LEU A 61 1.03 -0.29 1.91
C LEU A 61 1.22 -0.48 3.42
N ALA A 62 1.77 0.51 4.11
CA ALA A 62 1.93 0.49 5.56
C ALA A 62 0.58 0.38 6.28
N LEU A 63 -0.41 1.18 5.88
CA LEU A 63 -1.75 1.13 6.46
C LEU A 63 -2.41 -0.23 6.26
N MET A 64 -2.42 -0.74 5.03
CA MET A 64 -2.96 -2.07 4.72
C MET A 64 -2.23 -3.18 5.48
N GLY A 65 -0.90 -3.10 5.54
CA GLY A 65 -0.08 -4.04 6.30
C GLY A 65 -0.38 -4.01 7.80
N CYS A 66 -0.51 -2.83 8.39
CA CYS A 66 -0.86 -2.69 9.81
C CYS A 66 -2.25 -3.24 10.12
N VAL A 67 -3.24 -2.96 9.28
CA VAL A 67 -4.61 -3.47 9.47
C VAL A 67 -4.65 -4.99 9.37
N THR A 68 -4.09 -5.56 8.31
CA THR A 68 -4.07 -7.01 8.10
C THR A 68 -3.27 -7.73 9.18
N ALA A 69 -2.10 -7.21 9.54
CA ALA A 69 -1.28 -7.76 10.62
C ALA A 69 -1.98 -7.73 11.98
N THR A 70 -2.74 -6.66 12.27
CA THR A 70 -3.51 -6.56 13.51
C THR A 70 -4.64 -7.59 13.55
N ILE A 71 -5.42 -7.70 12.47
CA ILE A 71 -6.53 -8.67 12.40
C ILE A 71 -6.00 -10.10 12.57
N LEU A 72 -4.98 -10.46 11.79
CA LEU A 72 -4.39 -11.80 11.86
C LEU A 72 -3.71 -12.06 13.21
N GLY A 73 -2.99 -11.08 13.74
CA GLY A 73 -2.30 -11.18 15.03
C GLY A 73 -3.27 -11.38 16.19
N VAL A 74 -4.37 -10.63 16.22
CA VAL A 74 -5.42 -10.82 17.23
C VAL A 74 -6.09 -12.18 17.09
N ALA A 75 -6.45 -12.60 15.88
CA ALA A 75 -7.07 -13.89 15.63
C ALA A 75 -6.16 -15.05 16.09
N ILE A 76 -4.89 -15.04 15.69
CA ILE A 76 -3.91 -16.06 16.08
C ILE A 76 -3.64 -16.03 17.60
N GLY A 77 -3.54 -14.82 18.17
CA GLY A 77 -3.37 -14.65 19.62
C GLY A 77 -4.52 -15.23 20.43
N VAL A 78 -5.75 -15.00 20.02
CA VAL A 78 -6.96 -15.57 20.65
C VAL A 78 -7.02 -17.08 20.48
N LEU A 79 -6.73 -17.58 19.28
CA LEU A 79 -6.69 -19.04 19.03
C LEU A 79 -5.63 -19.75 19.85
N ARG A 80 -4.49 -19.10 20.13
CA ARG A 80 -3.44 -19.64 21.02
C ARG A 80 -3.94 -19.84 22.46
N LEU A 81 -4.88 -19.01 22.91
CA LEU A 81 -5.48 -19.11 24.25
C LEU A 81 -6.65 -20.12 24.31
N SER A 82 -6.93 -20.84 23.23
CA SER A 82 -7.98 -21.84 23.16
C SER A 82 -7.81 -22.93 24.21
N LYS A 83 -8.92 -23.39 24.79
CA LYS A 83 -8.94 -24.57 25.67
C LYS A 83 -8.64 -25.88 24.93
N ASN A 84 -8.75 -25.88 23.61
CA ASN A 84 -8.40 -27.02 22.77
C ASN A 84 -6.87 -27.10 22.65
N TRP A 85 -6.29 -28.16 23.21
CA TRP A 85 -4.84 -28.38 23.22
C TRP A 85 -4.22 -28.36 21.81
N LEU A 86 -4.88 -28.98 20.83
CA LEU A 86 -4.36 -29.06 19.47
C LEU A 86 -4.29 -27.67 18.82
N VAL A 87 -5.35 -26.88 18.96
CA VAL A 87 -5.40 -25.51 18.42
C VAL A 87 -4.34 -24.64 19.05
N ALA A 88 -4.21 -24.67 20.38
CA ALA A 88 -3.21 -23.90 21.10
C ALA A 88 -1.77 -24.30 20.67
N ARG A 89 -1.52 -25.61 20.47
CA ARG A 89 -0.21 -26.11 20.05
C ARG A 89 0.16 -25.69 18.62
N VAL A 90 -0.78 -25.82 17.69
CA VAL A 90 -0.58 -25.39 16.29
C VAL A 90 -0.32 -23.89 16.20
N MET A 91 -1.08 -23.07 16.92
CA MET A 91 -0.88 -21.62 16.93
C MET A 91 0.46 -21.22 17.58
N THR A 92 0.87 -21.94 18.62
CA THR A 92 2.19 -21.71 19.22
C THR A 92 3.31 -22.03 18.24
N LEU A 93 3.24 -23.18 17.56
CA LEU A 93 4.22 -23.54 16.52
C LEU A 93 4.28 -22.51 15.40
N TYR A 94 3.12 -22.03 14.93
CA TYR A 94 3.03 -20.98 13.93
C TYR A 94 3.76 -19.71 14.39
N ILE A 95 3.48 -19.24 15.60
CA ILE A 95 4.12 -18.03 16.14
C ILE A 95 5.64 -18.21 16.25
N GLU A 96 6.11 -19.36 16.76
CA GLU A 96 7.53 -19.64 16.90
C GLU A 96 8.24 -19.69 15.55
N LEU A 97 7.60 -20.30 14.54
CA LEU A 97 8.12 -20.35 13.18
C LEU A 97 8.35 -18.93 12.61
N PHE A 98 7.34 -18.06 12.73
CA PHE A 98 7.45 -16.70 12.20
C PHE A 98 8.39 -15.80 13.02
N ARG A 99 8.53 -16.03 14.31
CA ARG A 99 9.45 -15.26 15.17
C ARG A 99 10.92 -15.65 15.00
N ASN A 100 11.19 -16.92 14.74
CA ASN A 100 12.56 -17.44 14.68
C ASN A 100 13.21 -17.25 13.30
N ILE A 101 12.44 -17.04 12.25
CA ILE A 101 12.95 -16.81 10.90
C ILE A 101 12.96 -15.31 10.61
N PRO A 102 14.10 -14.73 10.18
CA PRO A 102 14.17 -13.34 9.76
C PRO A 102 13.12 -13.01 8.68
N VAL A 103 12.44 -11.86 8.82
CA VAL A 103 11.38 -11.43 7.89
C VAL A 103 11.84 -11.40 6.43
N LEU A 104 13.11 -11.07 6.19
CA LEU A 104 13.69 -11.05 4.84
C LEU A 104 13.62 -12.44 4.17
N LEU A 105 13.86 -13.52 4.92
CA LEU A 105 13.76 -14.87 4.38
C LEU A 105 12.32 -15.20 3.98
N TRP A 106 11.32 -14.79 4.77
CA TRP A 106 9.91 -14.94 4.41
C TRP A 106 9.57 -14.21 3.12
N ILE A 107 10.06 -12.97 2.95
CA ILE A 107 9.85 -12.20 1.72
C ILE A 107 10.44 -12.94 0.53
N ILE A 108 11.67 -13.43 0.63
CA ILE A 108 12.35 -14.16 -0.46
C ILE A 108 11.60 -15.44 -0.80
N ILE A 109 11.21 -16.25 0.20
CA ILE A 109 10.49 -17.50 -0.01
C ILE A 109 9.16 -17.25 -0.71
N VAL A 110 8.34 -16.32 -0.18
CA VAL A 110 7.02 -16.02 -0.76
C VAL A 110 7.18 -15.47 -2.18
N PHE A 111 8.13 -14.56 -2.39
CA PHE A 111 8.39 -13.98 -3.71
C PHE A 111 8.85 -15.04 -4.72
N SER A 112 9.74 -15.95 -4.33
CA SER A 112 10.19 -17.05 -5.19
C SER A 112 9.03 -17.97 -5.57
N ILE A 113 8.19 -18.34 -4.60
CA ILE A 113 6.99 -19.15 -4.89
C ILE A 113 6.07 -18.40 -5.85
N MET A 114 5.82 -17.10 -5.65
CA MET A 114 4.97 -16.34 -6.55
C MET A 114 5.52 -16.26 -7.97
N ILE A 115 6.82 -16.07 -8.14
CA ILE A 115 7.45 -16.02 -9.47
C ILE A 115 7.29 -17.36 -10.21
N GLU A 116 7.47 -18.47 -9.52
CA GLU A 116 7.45 -19.83 -10.10
C GLU A 116 6.02 -20.32 -10.39
N THR A 117 5.08 -20.03 -9.50
CA THR A 117 3.74 -20.64 -9.54
C THR A 117 2.65 -19.75 -10.15
N MET A 118 2.83 -18.42 -10.10
CA MET A 118 1.78 -17.50 -10.54
C MET A 118 1.94 -17.12 -12.02
N PRO A 119 0.82 -16.95 -12.75
CA PRO A 119 0.86 -16.57 -14.15
C PRO A 119 1.41 -15.16 -14.34
N ARG A 120 2.02 -14.92 -15.49
CA ARG A 120 2.50 -13.59 -15.87
C ARG A 120 1.35 -12.68 -16.28
N PRO A 121 1.42 -11.35 -16.06
CA PRO A 121 0.35 -10.41 -16.45
C PRO A 121 -0.05 -10.51 -17.94
N ASN A 122 0.88 -10.86 -18.81
CA ASN A 122 0.62 -11.02 -20.24
C ASN A 122 -0.36 -12.18 -20.55
N GLN A 123 -0.33 -13.26 -19.76
CA GLN A 123 -1.18 -14.42 -19.94
C GLN A 123 -2.66 -14.13 -19.64
N PHE A 124 -2.94 -13.08 -18.85
CA PHE A 124 -4.31 -12.60 -18.63
C PHE A 124 -4.86 -11.81 -19.82
N ARG A 125 -3.98 -11.19 -20.62
CA ARG A 125 -4.36 -10.51 -21.87
C ARG A 125 -4.62 -11.49 -23.02
N SER A 126 -3.87 -12.59 -23.07
CA SER A 126 -4.07 -13.65 -24.07
C SER A 126 -5.22 -14.62 -23.73
N GLY A 127 -5.81 -14.51 -22.55
CA GLY A 127 -6.88 -15.42 -22.11
C GLY A 127 -6.39 -16.78 -21.61
N GLU A 128 -5.08 -17.01 -21.54
CA GLU A 128 -4.48 -18.28 -21.10
C GLU A 128 -4.50 -18.48 -19.58
N ALA A 129 -4.61 -17.41 -18.81
CA ALA A 129 -4.58 -17.48 -17.34
C ALA A 129 -5.97 -17.32 -16.74
N ALA A 130 -6.36 -18.29 -15.92
CA ALA A 130 -7.67 -18.36 -15.26
C ALA A 130 -7.66 -17.98 -13.77
N MET A 131 -6.54 -17.54 -13.21
CA MET A 131 -6.46 -17.17 -11.79
C MET A 131 -7.07 -15.79 -11.51
N LYS A 132 -8.39 -15.71 -11.68
CA LYS A 132 -9.18 -14.54 -11.31
C LYS A 132 -10.01 -14.86 -10.07
N LEU A 133 -9.87 -14.07 -9.02
CA LEU A 133 -10.73 -14.13 -7.86
C LEU A 133 -11.98 -13.28 -8.16
N PHE A 134 -13.17 -13.85 -8.03
CA PHE A 134 -14.45 -13.19 -8.37
C PHE A 134 -14.49 -12.60 -9.79
N ASP A 135 -13.77 -13.19 -10.71
CA ASP A 135 -13.66 -12.77 -12.13
C ASP A 135 -13.13 -11.33 -12.34
N SER A 136 -12.67 -10.69 -11.27
CA SER A 136 -12.25 -9.28 -11.28
C SER A 136 -10.82 -9.08 -10.81
N VAL A 137 -10.37 -9.83 -9.80
CA VAL A 137 -9.03 -9.68 -9.20
C VAL A 137 -8.06 -10.67 -9.84
N ALA A 138 -7.00 -10.17 -10.48
CA ALA A 138 -5.97 -11.00 -11.08
C ALA A 138 -4.77 -11.15 -10.14
N ILE A 139 -4.45 -12.39 -9.77
CA ILE A 139 -3.25 -12.72 -8.99
C ILE A 139 -2.15 -13.12 -9.97
N THR A 140 -1.06 -12.38 -9.98
CA THR A 140 0.05 -12.58 -10.92
C THR A 140 1.37 -12.75 -10.19
N ASN A 141 2.40 -13.17 -10.90
CA ASN A 141 3.76 -13.26 -10.36
C ASN A 141 4.40 -11.89 -10.02
N ARG A 142 3.73 -10.78 -10.34
CA ARG A 142 4.18 -9.41 -10.02
C ARG A 142 3.35 -8.75 -8.93
N GLY A 143 2.24 -9.37 -8.52
CA GLY A 143 1.35 -8.84 -7.51
C GLY A 143 -0.12 -9.10 -7.81
N VAL A 144 -0.97 -8.52 -6.98
CA VAL A 144 -2.43 -8.61 -7.09
C VAL A 144 -2.94 -7.36 -7.78
N TYR A 145 -3.64 -7.54 -8.90
CA TYR A 145 -4.29 -6.46 -9.65
C TYR A 145 -5.77 -6.43 -9.28
N ILE A 146 -6.18 -5.35 -8.66
CA ILE A 146 -7.57 -5.09 -8.29
C ILE A 146 -8.10 -4.07 -9.30
N PRO A 147 -9.26 -4.32 -9.95
CA PRO A 147 -9.84 -3.35 -10.86
C PRO A 147 -10.20 -2.07 -10.12
N GLU A 148 -9.98 -0.96 -10.77
CA GLU A 148 -10.46 0.32 -10.28
C GLU A 148 -12.00 0.33 -10.32
N PRO A 149 -12.69 0.71 -9.24
CA PRO A 149 -14.14 0.82 -9.26
C PRO A 149 -14.53 1.98 -10.18
N LEU A 150 -15.01 1.62 -11.38
CA LEU A 150 -15.57 2.59 -12.33
C LEU A 150 -17.06 2.79 -12.01
N PHE A 151 -17.41 3.97 -11.57
CA PHE A 151 -18.81 4.35 -11.38
C PHE A 151 -19.36 4.91 -12.68
N ASN A 152 -20.39 4.28 -13.23
CA ASN A 152 -21.14 4.84 -14.34
C ASN A 152 -21.87 6.10 -13.85
N GLY A 153 -21.39 7.27 -14.23
CA GLY A 153 -21.90 8.56 -13.75
C GLY A 153 -21.16 9.08 -12.51
N GLY A 154 -19.86 8.87 -12.42
CA GLY A 154 -19.01 9.32 -11.32
C GLY A 154 -19.20 10.81 -10.99
N LEU A 155 -19.00 11.16 -9.71
CA LEU A 155 -19.14 12.52 -9.19
C LEU A 155 -18.05 13.48 -9.70
N GLY A 156 -17.07 12.96 -10.47
CA GLY A 156 -15.94 13.73 -10.99
C GLY A 156 -14.74 13.79 -10.03
N ASP A 157 -13.71 14.48 -10.47
CA ASP A 157 -12.47 14.65 -9.72
C ASP A 157 -12.35 16.09 -9.20
N ILE A 158 -11.97 16.26 -7.94
CA ILE A 158 -11.60 17.58 -7.41
C ILE A 158 -10.09 17.76 -7.59
N PHE A 159 -9.69 18.81 -8.27
CA PHE A 159 -8.30 19.25 -8.34
C PHE A 159 -8.00 20.22 -7.19
N LEU A 160 -7.24 19.77 -6.20
CA LEU A 160 -6.99 20.52 -4.96
C LEU A 160 -5.89 21.59 -5.09
N LEU A 161 -5.05 21.57 -6.11
CA LEU A 161 -3.95 22.52 -6.31
C LEU A 161 -3.63 22.76 -7.79
N GLY A 162 -3.68 24.02 -8.16
CA GLY A 162 -3.04 24.85 -9.18
C GLY A 162 -2.54 24.31 -10.51
N GLU A 163 -2.58 25.22 -11.46
CA GLU A 163 -2.60 25.11 -12.92
C GLU A 163 -1.43 24.45 -13.65
N SER A 164 -0.31 24.04 -13.09
CA SER A 164 0.79 23.68 -14.00
C SER A 164 1.73 22.53 -13.65
N SER A 165 1.85 22.08 -12.43
CA SER A 165 2.81 21.00 -12.15
C SER A 165 2.46 20.04 -11.00
N LEU A 166 1.47 20.37 -10.21
CA LEU A 166 1.00 19.56 -9.09
C LEU A 166 -0.53 19.39 -9.16
N ARG A 167 -1.01 18.62 -10.14
CA ARG A 167 -2.43 18.23 -10.17
C ARG A 167 -2.64 17.14 -9.13
N PHE A 168 -3.14 17.51 -7.98
CA PHE A 168 -3.73 16.54 -7.04
C PHE A 168 -5.21 16.39 -7.40
N GLY A 169 -5.53 15.42 -8.25
CA GLY A 169 -6.88 14.95 -8.46
C GLY A 169 -7.20 13.88 -7.43
N VAL A 170 -8.23 14.11 -6.64
CA VAL A 170 -8.81 13.07 -5.78
C VAL A 170 -10.20 12.78 -6.31
N SER A 171 -10.46 11.50 -6.62
CA SER A 171 -11.78 11.07 -7.08
C SER A 171 -12.80 11.32 -5.98
N LEU A 172 -13.85 12.07 -6.31
CA LEU A 172 -14.99 12.30 -5.42
C LEU A 172 -15.69 11.01 -5.04
N ASP A 173 -15.66 10.01 -5.91
CA ASP A 173 -16.23 8.69 -5.66
C ASP A 173 -15.50 7.99 -4.53
N LEU A 174 -14.16 8.07 -4.50
CA LEU A 174 -13.35 7.51 -3.42
C LEU A 174 -13.62 8.21 -2.09
N ILE A 175 -13.75 9.53 -2.10
CA ILE A 175 -14.13 10.30 -0.91
C ILE A 175 -15.54 9.90 -0.44
N ALA A 176 -16.50 9.76 -1.35
CA ALA A 176 -17.87 9.36 -1.03
C ALA A 176 -17.91 7.96 -0.40
N ILE A 177 -17.14 6.99 -0.92
CA ILE A 177 -17.03 5.65 -0.34
C ILE A 177 -16.46 5.72 1.08
N LEU A 178 -15.38 6.49 1.30
CA LEU A 178 -14.78 6.64 2.62
C LEU A 178 -15.75 7.29 3.61
N ILE A 179 -16.53 8.30 3.17
CA ILE A 179 -17.55 8.94 4.00
C ILE A 179 -18.65 7.94 4.36
N VAL A 180 -19.17 7.16 3.39
CA VAL A 180 -20.21 6.16 3.64
C VAL A 180 -19.71 5.10 4.60
N LEU A 181 -18.49 4.60 4.45
CA LEU A 181 -17.89 3.64 5.38
C LEU A 181 -17.74 4.23 6.78
N PHE A 182 -17.23 5.46 6.89
CA PHE A 182 -17.05 6.12 8.18
C PHE A 182 -18.39 6.39 8.90
N VAL A 183 -19.37 6.89 8.16
CA VAL A 183 -20.73 7.11 8.67
C VAL A 183 -21.39 5.81 9.07
N GLY A 184 -21.25 4.74 8.27
CA GLY A 184 -21.75 3.41 8.60
C GLY A 184 -21.14 2.85 9.89
N LEU A 185 -19.82 2.98 10.07
CA LEU A 185 -19.15 2.57 11.30
C LEU A 185 -19.60 3.41 12.51
N PHE A 186 -19.77 4.72 12.33
CA PHE A 186 -20.25 5.60 13.40
C PHE A 186 -21.69 5.31 13.83
N ILE A 187 -22.58 5.08 12.87
CA ILE A 187 -23.98 4.68 13.13
C ILE A 187 -24.02 3.34 13.83
N SER A 188 -23.26 2.34 13.37
CA SER A 188 -23.16 1.02 13.99
C SER A 188 -22.72 1.11 15.45
N LYS A 189 -21.70 1.94 15.75
CA LYS A 189 -21.24 2.18 17.12
C LYS A 189 -22.32 2.83 17.99
N LYS A 190 -23.06 3.80 17.44
CA LYS A 190 -24.13 4.50 18.17
C LYS A 190 -25.32 3.60 18.45
N ILE A 191 -25.70 2.72 17.49
CA ILE A 191 -26.76 1.73 17.69
C ILE A 191 -26.38 0.75 18.80
N LYS A 192 -25.14 0.26 18.81
CA LYS A 192 -24.66 -0.65 19.85
C LYS A 192 -24.70 -0.01 21.23
N THR A 193 -24.24 1.23 21.37
CA THR A 193 -24.28 1.98 22.65
C THR A 193 -25.72 2.19 23.16
N ASN A 194 -26.67 2.46 22.25
CA ASN A 194 -28.07 2.61 22.62
C ASN A 194 -28.73 1.28 22.97
N ALA A 195 -28.36 0.19 22.33
CA ALA A 195 -28.86 -1.15 22.67
C ALA A 195 -28.41 -1.60 24.07
N ASP A 196 -27.15 -1.33 24.42
CA ASP A 196 -26.59 -1.63 25.74
C ASP A 196 -27.26 -0.80 26.87
N PHE A 197 -27.76 0.42 26.53
CA PHE A 197 -28.50 1.28 27.47
C PHE A 197 -29.94 0.81 27.73
N ILE A 198 -30.54 0.10 26.79
CA ILE A 198 -31.94 -0.43 26.93
C ILE A 198 -31.95 -1.78 27.68
N GLN A 199 -30.81 -2.48 27.76
CA GLN A 199 -30.71 -3.79 28.41
C GLN A 199 -30.27 -3.69 29.91
N ASN A 200 -29.89 -2.53 30.39
CA ASN A 200 -29.64 -2.23 31.82
C ASN A 200 -30.77 -1.38 32.41
#